data_803fe76b282c60ebc67ed8304278c161
#
_entry.id   803fe76b282c60ebc67ed8304278c161
#
_cell.length_a   1.000
_cell.length_b   1.000
_cell.length_c   1.000
_cell.angle_alpha   90.00
_cell.angle_beta   90.00
_cell.angle_gamma   90.00
#
_symmetry.space_group_name_H-M   'P 1'
#
loop_
_entity.id
_entity.type
_entity.pdbx_description
1 polymer ?
#
loop_
_entity_poly.entity_id
_entity_poly.type
_entity_poly.pdbx_seq_one_letter_code
_entity_poly.pdbx_strand_id
1 'polypeptide(L)'
;MFCSALQRRIQAREMRCYRKIIHISYKDHVTNEEVRAKIKQAIQPHKDLLTIVKRCKLQWYGCVSHSSGLAKTTLQGTVKGGRRQGRHRNSWEDNIREWTGLELAKSQRAAENREKCGKLVVESSVVLQ
;
A
#
# COMPACT_ATOMS: atom_id res chain seq x y z
N MET A 1 -9.24 -2.56 -5.34
CA MET A 1 -8.25 -3.66 -5.28
C MET A 1 -6.91 -3.17 -5.76
N PHE A 2 -5.89 -3.21 -4.91
CA PHE A 2 -4.53 -2.98 -5.35
C PHE A 2 -4.19 -4.19 -6.23
N CYS A 3 -4.35 -4.02 -7.52
CA CYS A 3 -4.36 -5.13 -8.47
C CYS A 3 -3.08 -5.97 -8.30
N SER A 4 -3.22 -7.30 -8.22
CA SER A 4 -2.09 -8.23 -8.12
C SER A 4 -1.04 -7.98 -9.22
N ALA A 5 -1.48 -7.57 -10.40
CA ALA A 5 -0.58 -7.15 -11.48
C ALA A 5 0.25 -5.91 -11.10
N LEU A 6 -0.32 -4.93 -10.41
CA LEU A 6 0.42 -3.75 -9.95
C LEU A 6 1.41 -4.10 -8.84
N GLN A 7 1.04 -4.97 -7.91
CA GLN A 7 1.95 -5.47 -6.87
C GLN A 7 3.16 -6.16 -7.48
N ARG A 8 2.94 -7.07 -8.44
CA ARG A 8 4.03 -7.74 -9.17
C ARG A 8 4.93 -6.75 -9.92
N ARG A 9 4.37 -5.71 -10.53
CA ARG A 9 5.16 -4.67 -11.22
C ARG A 9 6.01 -3.86 -10.24
N ILE A 10 5.50 -3.53 -9.05
CA ILE A 10 6.27 -2.85 -8.00
C ILE A 10 7.41 -3.73 -7.53
N GLN A 11 7.15 -5.01 -7.21
CA GLN A 11 8.16 -5.96 -6.79
C GLN A 11 9.22 -6.21 -7.87
N ALA A 12 8.82 -6.33 -9.12
CA ALA A 12 9.75 -6.48 -10.23
C ALA A 12 10.67 -5.26 -10.39
N ARG A 13 10.12 -4.05 -10.21
CA ARG A 13 10.90 -2.81 -10.24
C ARG A 13 11.88 -2.74 -9.08
N GLU A 14 11.44 -3.11 -7.88
CA GLU A 14 12.28 -3.20 -6.70
C GLU A 14 13.47 -4.14 -6.92
N MET A 15 13.21 -5.36 -7.39
CA MET A 15 14.28 -6.33 -7.70
C MET A 15 15.24 -5.81 -8.75
N ARG A 16 14.75 -5.09 -9.76
CA ARG A 16 15.62 -4.46 -10.77
C ARG A 16 16.54 -3.42 -10.16
N CYS A 17 16.06 -2.61 -9.23
CA CYS A 17 16.87 -1.63 -8.51
C CYS A 17 17.93 -2.32 -7.64
N TYR A 18 17.54 -3.34 -6.88
CA TYR A 18 18.47 -4.09 -6.03
C TYR A 18 19.60 -4.73 -6.82
N ARG A 19 19.28 -5.38 -7.93
CA ARG A 19 20.30 -5.97 -8.82
C ARG A 19 21.30 -4.93 -9.34
N LYS A 20 20.82 -3.72 -9.66
CA LYS A 20 21.70 -2.62 -10.08
C LYS A 20 22.60 -2.14 -8.94
N ILE A 21 22.05 -2.02 -7.71
CA ILE A 21 22.82 -1.56 -6.54
C ILE A 21 23.95 -2.53 -6.21
N ILE A 22 23.69 -3.83 -6.25
CA ILE A 22 24.69 -4.86 -5.91
C ILE A 22 25.45 -5.39 -7.14
N HIS A 23 25.32 -4.71 -8.28
CA HIS A 23 26.01 -5.02 -9.54
C HIS A 23 25.83 -6.46 -10.03
N ILE A 24 24.67 -7.08 -9.76
CA ILE A 24 24.34 -8.42 -10.27
C ILE A 24 23.76 -8.32 -11.68
N SER A 25 24.41 -9.02 -12.62
CA SER A 25 23.99 -9.15 -14.01
C SER A 25 22.96 -10.27 -14.17
N TYR A 26 22.22 -10.22 -15.28
CA TYR A 26 21.34 -11.33 -15.69
C TYR A 26 22.13 -12.64 -15.93
N LYS A 27 23.39 -12.55 -16.32
CA LYS A 27 24.26 -13.69 -16.57
C LYS A 27 24.64 -14.49 -15.31
N ASP A 28 24.50 -13.87 -14.14
CA ASP A 28 24.92 -14.46 -12.85
C ASP A 28 23.90 -15.46 -12.31
N HIS A 29 22.72 -15.58 -12.94
CA HIS A 29 21.63 -16.49 -12.57
C HIS A 29 21.23 -16.48 -11.08
N VAL A 30 21.46 -15.36 -10.37
CA VAL A 30 21.15 -15.20 -8.94
C VAL A 30 19.63 -15.06 -8.74
N THR A 31 19.08 -15.81 -7.79
CA THR A 31 17.64 -15.79 -7.47
C THR A 31 17.21 -14.47 -6.80
N ASN A 32 15.92 -14.15 -6.85
CA ASN A 32 15.40 -12.96 -6.16
C ASN A 32 15.53 -13.06 -4.64
N GLU A 33 15.50 -14.27 -4.09
CA GLU A 33 15.64 -14.54 -2.66
C GLU A 33 17.05 -14.22 -2.18
N GLU A 34 18.06 -14.66 -2.92
CA GLU A 34 19.46 -14.33 -2.65
C GLU A 34 19.75 -12.83 -2.74
N VAL A 35 19.15 -12.17 -3.75
CA VAL A 35 19.25 -10.70 -3.88
C VAL A 35 18.67 -10.01 -2.66
N ARG A 36 17.48 -10.43 -2.19
CA ARG A 36 16.86 -9.87 -0.99
C ARG A 36 17.68 -10.13 0.27
N ALA A 37 18.27 -11.32 0.40
CA ALA A 37 19.12 -11.67 1.54
C ALA A 37 20.35 -10.74 1.61
N LYS A 38 21.04 -10.53 0.49
CA LYS A 38 22.18 -9.60 0.39
C LYS A 38 21.79 -8.16 0.75
N ILE A 39 20.65 -7.68 0.25
CA ILE A 39 20.16 -6.34 0.58
C ILE A 39 19.80 -6.21 2.06
N LYS A 40 19.13 -7.22 2.64
CA LYS A 40 18.81 -7.22 4.08
C LYS A 40 20.04 -7.20 4.97
N GLN A 41 21.14 -7.82 4.55
CA GLN A 41 22.41 -7.76 5.28
C GLN A 41 23.08 -6.38 5.18
N ALA A 42 23.00 -5.75 4.01
CA ALA A 42 23.66 -4.47 3.77
C ALA A 42 22.89 -3.27 4.36
N ILE A 43 21.56 -3.34 4.40
CA ILE A 43 20.69 -2.23 4.81
C ILE A 43 19.72 -2.72 5.89
N GLN A 44 19.95 -2.30 7.13
CA GLN A 44 19.02 -2.56 8.24
C GLN A 44 18.59 -1.26 8.91
N PRO A 45 17.30 -1.07 9.24
CA PRO A 45 16.15 -1.95 8.93
C PRO A 45 15.69 -1.82 7.48
N HIS A 46 15.57 -2.93 6.77
CA HIS A 46 15.07 -2.97 5.40
C HIS A 46 13.53 -3.15 5.37
N LYS A 47 12.85 -2.32 4.60
CA LYS A 47 11.40 -2.42 4.34
C LYS A 47 11.15 -2.55 2.85
N ASP A 48 10.36 -3.53 2.46
CA ASP A 48 9.95 -3.73 1.07
C ASP A 48 9.18 -2.51 0.55
N LEU A 49 9.39 -2.16 -0.71
CA LEU A 49 8.74 -1.01 -1.35
C LEU A 49 7.21 -1.11 -1.27
N LEU A 50 6.67 -2.30 -1.38
CA LEU A 50 5.23 -2.54 -1.25
C LEU A 50 4.70 -2.15 0.14
N THR A 51 5.42 -2.47 1.20
CA THR A 51 5.12 -2.08 2.59
C THR A 51 5.14 -0.56 2.74
N ILE A 52 6.13 0.09 2.14
CA ILE A 52 6.23 1.57 2.16
C ILE A 52 5.03 2.19 1.46
N VAL A 53 4.67 1.70 0.27
CA VAL A 53 3.52 2.21 -0.50
C VAL A 53 2.20 2.04 0.27
N LYS A 54 1.97 0.87 0.88
CA LYS A 54 0.79 0.61 1.72
C LYS A 54 0.75 1.58 2.90
N ARG A 55 1.88 1.73 3.60
CA ARG A 55 2.00 2.64 4.74
C ARG A 55 1.69 4.08 4.37
N CYS A 56 2.29 4.59 3.31
CA CYS A 56 2.03 5.96 2.82
C CYS A 56 0.55 6.15 2.47
N LYS A 57 -0.08 5.18 1.83
CA LYS A 57 -1.49 5.25 1.47
C LYS A 57 -2.41 5.24 2.68
N LEU A 58 -2.13 4.41 3.70
CA LEU A 58 -2.88 4.38 4.95
C LEU A 58 -2.69 5.66 5.77
N GLN A 59 -1.47 6.20 5.82
CA GLN A 59 -1.19 7.48 6.47
C GLN A 59 -1.96 8.63 5.81
N TRP A 60 -1.95 8.67 4.47
CA TRP A 60 -2.71 9.66 3.72
C TRP A 60 -4.22 9.53 4.00
N TYR A 61 -4.76 8.32 4.07
CA TYR A 61 -6.14 8.07 4.47
C TYR A 61 -6.47 8.68 5.84
N GLY A 62 -5.60 8.46 6.82
CA GLY A 62 -5.73 9.08 8.14
C GLY A 62 -5.77 10.61 8.07
N CYS A 63 -4.82 11.21 7.34
CA CYS A 63 -4.78 12.67 7.16
C CYS A 63 -6.06 13.22 6.52
N VAL A 64 -6.56 12.57 5.47
CA VAL A 64 -7.79 12.99 4.80
C VAL A 64 -9.02 12.81 5.70
N SER A 65 -9.07 11.72 6.48
CA SER A 65 -10.18 11.46 7.41
C SER A 65 -10.26 12.51 8.52
N HIS A 66 -9.12 13.07 8.94
CA HIS A 66 -9.08 14.18 9.90
C HIS A 66 -9.42 15.55 9.30
N SER A 67 -9.28 15.70 7.99
CA SER A 67 -9.58 16.99 7.36
C SER A 67 -11.08 17.20 7.22
N SER A 68 -11.51 18.45 7.33
CA SER A 68 -12.90 18.86 7.06
C SER A 68 -13.09 19.39 5.65
N GLY A 69 -12.08 19.26 4.80
CA GLY A 69 -12.05 19.89 3.48
C GLY A 69 -12.60 19.03 2.34
N LEU A 70 -12.51 19.60 1.15
CA LEU A 70 -12.94 19.00 -0.12
C LEU A 70 -12.34 17.62 -0.36
N ALA A 71 -11.11 17.37 0.13
CA ALA A 71 -10.44 16.08 0.01
C ALA A 71 -11.23 14.94 0.69
N LYS A 72 -11.79 15.19 1.88
CA LYS A 72 -12.66 14.24 2.57
C LYS A 72 -13.95 13.98 1.79
N THR A 73 -14.59 15.05 1.30
CA THR A 73 -15.82 14.95 0.49
C THR A 73 -15.56 14.18 -0.80
N THR A 74 -14.44 14.42 -1.48
CA THR A 74 -14.06 13.71 -2.71
C THR A 74 -13.78 12.23 -2.45
N LEU A 75 -13.16 11.88 -1.33
CA LEU A 75 -12.82 10.51 -0.97
C LEU A 75 -14.06 9.72 -0.52
N GLN A 76 -14.91 10.31 0.31
CA GLN A 76 -16.05 9.68 0.97
C GLN A 76 -17.40 10.02 0.34
N GLY A 77 -17.43 11.08 -0.47
CA GLY A 77 -18.66 11.56 -1.11
C GLY A 77 -19.10 10.69 -2.27
N THR A 78 -20.40 10.52 -2.38
CA THR A 78 -21.04 9.91 -3.55
C THR A 78 -21.62 11.00 -4.41
N VAL A 79 -21.23 11.06 -5.69
CA VAL A 79 -21.85 11.97 -6.66
C VAL A 79 -23.22 11.42 -7.03
N LYS A 80 -24.27 12.26 -6.93
CA LYS A 80 -25.62 11.91 -7.40
C LYS A 80 -25.58 11.67 -8.91
N GLY A 81 -26.03 10.51 -9.35
CA GLY A 81 -26.13 10.11 -10.76
C GLY A 81 -25.82 8.64 -10.96
N GLY A 82 -26.52 8.00 -11.88
CA GLY A 82 -26.28 6.62 -12.26
C GLY A 82 -25.09 6.51 -13.21
N ARG A 83 -24.19 5.57 -12.95
CA ARG A 83 -23.10 5.22 -13.87
C ARG A 83 -23.64 4.28 -14.94
N ARG A 84 -23.20 4.47 -16.18
CA ARG A 84 -23.48 3.52 -17.26
C ARG A 84 -22.86 2.16 -16.94
N GLN A 85 -23.49 1.08 -17.43
CA GLN A 85 -23.01 -0.28 -17.29
C GLN A 85 -21.58 -0.40 -17.83
N GLY A 86 -20.68 -0.97 -17.02
CA GLY A 86 -19.25 -1.08 -17.36
C GLY A 86 -18.48 -1.87 -16.30
N ARG A 87 -17.16 -1.92 -16.41
CA ARG A 87 -16.28 -2.62 -15.48
C ARG A 87 -16.58 -2.26 -14.04
N HIS A 88 -16.54 -3.24 -13.13
CA HIS A 88 -16.68 -3.05 -11.69
C HIS A 88 -15.81 -1.89 -11.19
N ARG A 89 -16.37 -1.01 -10.37
CA ARG A 89 -15.64 0.11 -9.78
C ARG A 89 -14.70 -0.42 -8.71
N ASN A 90 -13.40 -0.29 -8.92
CA ASN A 90 -12.44 -0.44 -7.83
C ASN A 90 -12.34 0.91 -7.11
N SER A 91 -12.93 0.99 -5.93
CA SER A 91 -12.80 2.17 -5.08
C SER A 91 -11.44 2.18 -4.40
N TRP A 92 -10.96 3.37 -4.09
CA TRP A 92 -9.77 3.53 -3.27
C TRP A 92 -9.98 2.93 -1.86
N GLU A 93 -11.19 2.98 -1.37
CA GLU A 93 -11.64 2.42 -0.09
C GLU A 93 -11.60 0.89 -0.06
N ASP A 94 -11.79 0.21 -1.18
CA ASP A 94 -11.67 -1.26 -1.26
C ASP A 94 -10.29 -1.73 -0.84
N ASN A 95 -9.24 -0.96 -1.16
CA ASN A 95 -7.89 -1.29 -0.72
C ASN A 95 -7.70 -1.11 0.79
N ILE A 96 -8.35 -0.09 1.38
CA ILE A 96 -8.30 0.13 2.82
C ILE A 96 -8.95 -1.03 3.54
N ARG A 97 -10.15 -1.45 3.09
CA ARG A 97 -10.85 -2.62 3.62
C ARG A 97 -10.03 -3.90 3.49
N GLU A 98 -9.42 -4.13 2.32
CA GLU A 98 -8.58 -5.30 2.06
C GLU A 98 -7.36 -5.36 3.00
N TRP A 99 -6.71 -4.22 3.26
CA TRP A 99 -5.49 -4.18 4.05
C TRP A 99 -5.72 -4.13 5.55
N THR A 100 -6.79 -3.47 5.98
CA THR A 100 -7.12 -3.35 7.41
C THR A 100 -8.00 -4.47 7.93
N GLY A 101 -8.69 -5.19 7.03
CA GLY A 101 -9.73 -6.16 7.40
C GLY A 101 -10.96 -5.53 8.07
N LEU A 102 -11.03 -4.21 8.14
CA LEU A 102 -12.08 -3.48 8.81
C LEU A 102 -13.16 -3.01 7.85
N GLU A 103 -14.39 -3.00 8.31
CA GLU A 103 -15.48 -2.31 7.65
C GLU A 103 -15.23 -0.80 7.55
N LEU A 104 -15.69 -0.17 6.48
CA LEU A 104 -15.40 1.24 6.19
C LEU A 104 -15.74 2.17 7.37
N ALA A 105 -16.92 2.00 7.98
CA ALA A 105 -17.33 2.80 9.13
C ALA A 105 -16.40 2.62 10.35
N LYS A 106 -15.90 1.42 10.57
CA LYS A 106 -14.95 1.13 11.66
C LYS A 106 -13.57 1.72 11.37
N SER A 107 -13.11 1.61 10.12
CA SER A 107 -11.82 2.18 9.70
C SER A 107 -11.84 3.72 9.77
N GLN A 108 -12.95 4.37 9.43
CA GLN A 108 -13.12 5.82 9.57
C GLN A 108 -13.05 6.27 11.03
N ARG A 109 -13.78 5.61 11.93
CA ARG A 109 -13.72 5.91 13.38
C ARG A 109 -12.32 5.67 13.97
N ALA A 110 -11.63 4.62 13.52
CA ALA A 110 -10.25 4.37 13.93
C ALA A 110 -9.30 5.44 13.37
N ALA A 111 -9.53 5.90 12.15
CA ALA A 111 -8.75 6.95 11.51
C ALA A 111 -8.94 8.33 12.18
N GLU A 112 -10.09 8.62 12.77
CA GLU A 112 -10.36 9.87 13.49
C GLU A 112 -9.52 10.02 14.77
N ASN A 113 -9.06 8.93 15.36
CA ASN A 113 -8.17 8.95 16.51
C ASN A 113 -6.72 8.73 16.06
N ARG A 114 -5.84 9.72 16.28
CA ARG A 114 -4.44 9.68 15.82
C ARG A 114 -3.65 8.46 16.32
N GLU A 115 -3.84 8.08 17.58
CA GLU A 115 -3.12 6.91 18.14
C GLU A 115 -3.61 5.61 17.51
N LYS A 116 -4.95 5.45 17.41
CA LYS A 116 -5.54 4.28 16.76
C LYS A 116 -5.18 4.20 15.28
N CYS A 117 -5.18 5.34 14.60
CA CYS A 117 -4.75 5.46 13.21
C CYS A 117 -3.27 5.04 13.05
N GLY A 118 -2.39 5.50 13.94
CA GLY A 118 -0.98 5.11 13.94
C GLY A 118 -0.76 3.61 14.10
N LYS A 119 -1.46 2.97 15.03
CA LYS A 119 -1.43 1.51 15.24
C LYS A 119 -1.96 0.77 14.01
N LEU A 120 -3.12 1.19 13.49
CA LEU A 120 -3.72 0.61 12.28
C LEU A 120 -2.76 0.65 11.09
N VAL A 121 -2.08 1.79 10.88
CA VAL A 121 -1.10 1.95 9.79
C VAL A 121 0.06 0.97 9.95
N VAL A 122 0.58 0.78 11.16
CA VAL A 122 1.70 -0.13 11.40
C VAL A 122 1.27 -1.58 11.18
N GLU A 123 0.18 -2.00 11.79
CA GLU A 123 -0.33 -3.38 11.73
C GLU A 123 -0.74 -3.77 10.31
N SER A 124 -1.48 -2.90 9.61
CA SER A 124 -2.02 -3.18 8.27
C SER A 124 -1.00 -3.00 7.14
N SER A 125 0.12 -2.32 7.39
CA SER A 125 1.16 -2.14 6.36
C SER A 125 2.10 -3.34 6.25
N VAL A 126 2.18 -4.18 7.29
CA VAL A 126 3.01 -5.39 7.26
C VAL A 126 2.41 -6.37 6.27
N VAL A 127 3.18 -6.71 5.25
CA VAL A 127 2.81 -7.78 4.32
C VAL A 127 3.08 -9.09 5.06
N LEU A 128 2.04 -9.80 5.44
CA LEU A 128 2.16 -11.19 5.86
C LEU A 128 2.73 -11.96 4.67
N GLN A 129 3.94 -12.46 4.85
CA GLN A 129 4.64 -13.33 3.90
C GLN A 129 4.02 -14.71 3.93
#